data_69a9e118d05a66e9bb2d1c81583c1f57
#
_entry.id   69a9e118d05a66e9bb2d1c81583c1f57
#
_cell.length_a   1.000
_cell.length_b   1.000
_cell.length_c   1.000
_cell.angle_alpha   90.00
_cell.angle_beta   90.00
_cell.angle_gamma   90.00
#
_symmetry.space_group_name_H-M   'P 1'
#
loop_
_entity.id
_entity.type
_entity.pdbx_description
1 polymer ?
#
loop_
_entity_poly.entity_id
_entity_poly.type
_entity_poly.pdbx_seq_one_letter_code
_entity_poly.pdbx_strand_id
1 'polypeptide(L)'
;VLLLVLFMPLLSAYATESAPVDPRNMTFDAVGYLPSEPDRLVFRNGLVVYLLEDHELPLITIGALLRTGGWLDPPDKVGLAALTGTVMRTGGSGGWSALEVEDELAQFAGRMNIAIGRHSGSATLDVLKKDLKRGLQLFAGALRTPAFDPAHVELAKLQAIERIRRREDEPESIASREFVKLLYGPSHPSARESSIDSVQRISREDLIAFHANTIHPNGIILGVTGDFKKDEIVASLLEVFGDWEAGAVPEVMIADVPESEAQRAGIHFINKDTSQTHLRVGDLSIKENDTDYIPLAIANDILGGDAGVGRLFREVRTKRGLAYSVGSELSTGVYDQGMWLLWAETKLPSTKEVLGQLVANIERISSELVSDEELDESKEAYVNSWIFDFSSASKIVTRLMRLEYDGLPKDFFQQVREKVLKVSKDDVLAAAKKHLRLDRVKIIAVGSGGTLSEVLSTFGHVKEIKRSSEGRIHRGRVLLRADDAVREPSYEIDLPSSVAR
;
A
#
# COMPACT_ATOMS: atom_id res chain seq x y z
N VAL A 1 18.03 68.45 51.91
CA VAL A 1 17.13 67.64 51.08
C VAL A 1 17.71 66.23 51.03
N LEU A 2 17.15 65.31 51.86
CA LEU A 2 17.61 63.93 52.01
C LEU A 2 16.80 63.08 51.00
N LEU A 3 17.45 62.43 50.08
CA LEU A 3 16.83 61.49 49.12
C LEU A 3 16.89 60.08 49.74
N LEU A 4 15.69 59.56 50.12
CA LEU A 4 15.53 58.20 50.61
C LEU A 4 15.35 57.25 49.41
N VAL A 5 16.34 56.39 49.12
CA VAL A 5 16.26 55.35 48.08
C VAL A 5 15.67 54.10 48.73
N LEU A 6 14.44 53.76 48.40
CA LEU A 6 13.77 52.50 48.80
C LEU A 6 14.35 51.34 47.97
N PHE A 7 15.07 50.44 48.62
CA PHE A 7 15.49 49.17 48.06
C PHE A 7 14.32 48.16 48.21
N MET A 8 13.65 47.83 47.08
CA MET A 8 12.72 46.71 47.04
C MET A 8 13.48 45.45 46.65
N PRO A 9 13.44 44.37 47.44
CA PRO A 9 14.00 43.10 47.01
C PRO A 9 13.10 42.45 45.95
N LEU A 10 13.62 42.27 44.74
CA LEU A 10 13.06 41.40 43.75
C LEU A 10 13.06 39.96 44.28
N LEU A 11 11.93 39.44 44.72
CA LEU A 11 11.71 38.03 44.90
C LEU A 11 11.70 37.38 43.49
N SER A 12 12.81 36.78 43.09
CA SER A 12 12.86 35.86 41.97
C SER A 12 12.01 34.64 42.38
N ALA A 13 10.80 34.54 41.81
CA ALA A 13 10.07 33.29 41.82
C ALA A 13 10.84 32.31 40.93
N TYR A 14 11.62 31.43 41.55
CA TYR A 14 12.08 30.22 40.86
C TYR A 14 10.84 29.37 40.55
N ALA A 15 10.41 29.38 39.31
CA ALA A 15 9.54 28.32 38.80
C ALA A 15 10.36 27.03 39.00
N THR A 16 9.88 26.17 39.88
CA THR A 16 10.36 24.79 39.96
C THR A 16 9.94 24.15 38.65
N GLU A 17 10.88 24.10 37.68
CA GLU A 17 10.74 23.18 36.56
C GLU A 17 10.56 21.79 37.16
N SER A 18 9.36 21.25 37.05
CA SER A 18 9.12 19.85 37.34
C SER A 18 10.07 19.06 36.44
N ALA A 19 10.85 18.15 37.02
CA ALA A 19 11.67 17.25 36.24
C ALA A 19 10.84 16.65 35.11
N PRO A 20 11.38 16.57 33.89
CA PRO A 20 10.64 16.00 32.78
C PRO A 20 10.15 14.60 33.18
N VAL A 21 8.85 14.41 33.15
CA VAL A 21 8.24 13.10 33.45
C VAL A 21 8.75 12.15 32.39
N ASP A 22 9.37 11.04 32.81
CA ASP A 22 9.78 9.98 31.87
C ASP A 22 8.51 9.49 31.14
N PRO A 23 8.46 9.56 29.81
CA PRO A 23 7.28 9.13 29.04
C PRO A 23 6.83 7.70 29.38
N ARG A 24 7.73 6.83 29.80
CA ARG A 24 7.45 5.45 30.24
C ARG A 24 6.64 5.36 31.53
N ASN A 25 6.61 6.42 32.33
CA ASN A 25 5.83 6.50 33.58
C ASN A 25 4.51 7.27 33.42
N MET A 26 4.18 7.71 32.19
CA MET A 26 2.91 8.35 31.90
C MET A 26 1.82 7.29 31.78
N THR A 27 0.76 7.42 32.58
CA THR A 27 -0.46 6.63 32.44
C THR A 27 -1.53 7.50 31.79
N PHE A 28 -2.19 6.97 30.78
CA PHE A 28 -3.29 7.63 30.10
C PHE A 28 -4.57 6.85 30.34
N ASP A 29 -5.67 7.56 30.56
CA ASP A 29 -6.98 6.92 30.60
C ASP A 29 -7.29 6.24 29.26
N ALA A 30 -7.92 5.07 29.31
CA ALA A 30 -8.36 4.39 28.10
C ALA A 30 -9.33 5.30 27.34
N VAL A 31 -8.97 5.65 26.13
CA VAL A 31 -9.82 6.50 25.28
C VAL A 31 -11.03 5.69 24.82
N GLY A 32 -12.18 6.00 25.38
CA GLY A 32 -13.49 5.46 24.99
C GLY A 32 -13.98 6.17 23.73
N TYR A 33 -13.36 5.92 22.59
CA TYR A 33 -13.80 6.46 21.30
C TYR A 33 -14.79 5.51 20.63
N LEU A 34 -16.00 6.02 20.36
CA LEU A 34 -16.99 5.36 19.49
C LEU A 34 -17.05 6.16 18.20
N PRO A 35 -16.63 5.57 17.06
CA PRO A 35 -16.72 6.26 15.78
C PRO A 35 -18.20 6.50 15.41
N SER A 36 -18.45 7.62 14.72
CA SER A 36 -19.78 7.92 14.17
C SER A 36 -20.20 6.79 13.24
N GLU A 37 -21.47 6.40 13.27
CA GLU A 37 -22.01 5.36 12.41
C GLU A 37 -22.51 5.97 11.10
N PRO A 38 -21.90 5.63 9.93
CA PRO A 38 -22.36 6.09 8.63
C PRO A 38 -23.71 5.50 8.24
N ASP A 39 -24.51 6.27 7.54
CA ASP A 39 -25.70 5.76 6.86
C ASP A 39 -25.30 4.81 5.73
N ARG A 40 -25.88 3.61 5.67
CA ARG A 40 -25.72 2.64 4.58
C ARG A 40 -26.99 2.53 3.77
N LEU A 41 -26.88 2.77 2.46
CA LEU A 41 -27.97 2.70 1.49
C LEU A 41 -27.61 1.69 0.39
N VAL A 42 -28.64 1.09 -0.24
CA VAL A 42 -28.48 0.28 -1.44
C VAL A 42 -29.45 0.79 -2.49
N PHE A 43 -28.93 1.20 -3.64
CA PHE A 43 -29.76 1.66 -4.75
C PHE A 43 -30.40 0.46 -5.47
N ARG A 44 -31.42 0.73 -6.28
CA ARG A 44 -32.16 -0.34 -7.01
C ARG A 44 -31.27 -1.15 -7.94
N ASN A 45 -30.21 -0.55 -8.47
CA ASN A 45 -29.22 -1.20 -9.33
C ASN A 45 -28.11 -1.94 -8.56
N GLY A 46 -28.24 -2.07 -7.25
CA GLY A 46 -27.29 -2.77 -6.39
C GLY A 46 -26.08 -1.95 -5.92
N LEU A 47 -25.96 -0.68 -6.33
CA LEU A 47 -24.90 0.20 -5.83
C LEU A 47 -25.06 0.41 -4.33
N VAL A 48 -24.02 0.09 -3.56
CA VAL A 48 -23.96 0.32 -2.12
C VAL A 48 -23.35 1.69 -1.85
N VAL A 49 -23.95 2.45 -0.93
CA VAL A 49 -23.50 3.80 -0.59
C VAL A 49 -23.42 3.97 0.92
N TYR A 50 -22.26 4.40 1.41
CA TYR A 50 -22.03 4.85 2.77
C TYR A 50 -21.95 6.37 2.82
N LEU A 51 -22.66 7.01 3.75
CA LEU A 51 -22.70 8.46 3.90
C LEU A 51 -22.34 8.85 5.33
N LEU A 52 -21.43 9.80 5.47
CA LEU A 52 -21.10 10.39 6.78
C LEU A 52 -20.89 11.90 6.61
N GLU A 53 -21.82 12.67 7.15
CA GLU A 53 -21.76 14.15 7.14
C GLU A 53 -20.64 14.64 8.04
N ASP A 54 -19.87 15.61 7.56
CA ASP A 54 -18.81 16.30 8.27
C ASP A 54 -18.76 17.76 7.79
N HIS A 55 -19.17 18.68 8.64
CA HIS A 55 -19.33 20.09 8.29
C HIS A 55 -18.16 20.99 8.76
N GLU A 56 -17.03 20.40 9.17
CA GLU A 56 -15.86 21.17 9.60
C GLU A 56 -15.25 22.00 8.46
N LEU A 57 -15.21 21.42 7.25
CA LEU A 57 -14.68 22.08 6.05
C LEU A 57 -15.68 21.96 4.90
N PRO A 58 -15.75 22.95 3.98
CA PRO A 58 -16.65 22.89 2.81
C PRO A 58 -16.11 21.94 1.74
N LEU A 59 -15.71 20.74 2.11
CA LEU A 59 -15.13 19.72 1.26
C LEU A 59 -16.03 18.50 1.20
N ILE A 60 -16.03 17.82 0.05
CA ILE A 60 -16.67 16.51 -0.12
C ILE A 60 -15.66 15.56 -0.76
N THR A 61 -15.47 14.41 -0.11
CA THR A 61 -14.69 13.30 -0.63
C THR A 61 -15.64 12.16 -1.00
N ILE A 62 -15.51 11.66 -2.22
CA ILE A 62 -16.21 10.47 -2.71
C ILE A 62 -15.19 9.40 -3.01
N GLY A 63 -15.26 8.27 -2.31
CA GLY A 63 -14.45 7.09 -2.57
C GLY A 63 -15.28 5.97 -3.18
N ALA A 64 -14.72 5.17 -4.06
CA ALA A 64 -15.32 3.96 -4.60
C ALA A 64 -14.37 2.77 -4.46
N LEU A 65 -14.88 1.63 -4.02
CA LEU A 65 -14.25 0.32 -4.17
C LEU A 65 -14.96 -0.45 -5.27
N LEU A 66 -14.17 -1.03 -6.19
CA LEU A 66 -14.69 -1.74 -7.36
C LEU A 66 -14.28 -3.21 -7.28
N ARG A 67 -15.24 -4.13 -7.45
CA ARG A 67 -15.02 -5.58 -7.50
C ARG A 67 -14.43 -6.00 -8.85
N THR A 68 -13.19 -5.62 -9.07
CA THR A 68 -12.37 -5.92 -10.24
C THR A 68 -10.92 -5.98 -9.83
N GLY A 69 -10.02 -6.44 -10.71
CA GLY A 69 -8.59 -6.49 -10.38
C GLY A 69 -7.75 -7.21 -11.41
N GLY A 70 -6.43 -7.11 -11.27
CA GLY A 70 -5.45 -7.78 -12.14
C GLY A 70 -5.48 -9.31 -12.05
N TRP A 71 -6.16 -9.89 -11.07
CA TRP A 71 -6.44 -11.33 -11.02
C TRP A 71 -7.31 -11.79 -12.20
N LEU A 72 -8.06 -10.86 -12.84
CA LEU A 72 -8.85 -11.10 -14.06
C LEU A 72 -8.02 -10.99 -15.34
N ASP A 73 -6.79 -10.50 -15.26
CA ASP A 73 -5.96 -10.34 -16.46
C ASP A 73 -5.71 -11.69 -17.14
N PRO A 74 -5.91 -11.80 -18.45
CA PRO A 74 -5.48 -12.96 -19.20
C PRO A 74 -3.95 -13.19 -19.02
N PRO A 75 -3.47 -14.43 -18.96
CA PRO A 75 -2.05 -14.71 -18.71
C PRO A 75 -1.08 -14.04 -19.68
N ASP A 76 -1.50 -13.80 -20.91
CA ASP A 76 -0.72 -13.15 -21.97
C ASP A 76 -0.89 -11.62 -22.02
N LYS A 77 -1.82 -11.06 -21.20
CA LYS A 77 -2.13 -9.62 -21.12
C LYS A 77 -2.09 -9.09 -19.68
N VAL A 78 -1.17 -9.61 -18.86
CA VAL A 78 -0.98 -9.12 -17.50
C VAL A 78 -0.64 -7.64 -17.53
N GLY A 79 -1.39 -6.83 -16.77
CA GLY A 79 -1.36 -5.37 -16.76
C GLY A 79 -2.60 -4.72 -17.38
N LEU A 80 -3.53 -5.51 -17.94
CA LEU A 80 -4.76 -5.02 -18.56
C LEU A 80 -5.62 -4.23 -17.58
N ALA A 81 -5.87 -4.76 -16.39
CA ALA A 81 -6.64 -4.08 -15.35
C ALA A 81 -6.01 -2.74 -14.95
N ALA A 82 -4.69 -2.72 -14.73
CA ALA A 82 -3.98 -1.51 -14.33
C ALA A 82 -4.00 -0.43 -15.43
N LEU A 83 -3.84 -0.83 -16.70
CA LEU A 83 -3.98 0.09 -17.84
C LEU A 83 -5.41 0.60 -17.96
N THR A 84 -6.42 -0.27 -17.79
CA THR A 84 -7.82 0.14 -17.80
C THR A 84 -8.08 1.23 -16.76
N GLY A 85 -7.68 1.03 -15.50
CA GLY A 85 -7.82 2.04 -14.44
C GLY A 85 -7.10 3.36 -14.76
N THR A 86 -5.88 3.27 -15.31
CA THR A 86 -5.11 4.45 -15.72
C THR A 86 -5.84 5.23 -16.81
N VAL A 87 -6.33 4.58 -17.85
CA VAL A 87 -6.96 5.25 -19.00
C VAL A 87 -8.39 5.69 -18.69
N MET A 88 -9.12 5.01 -17.81
CA MET A 88 -10.39 5.52 -17.24
C MET A 88 -10.21 6.91 -16.62
N ARG A 89 -9.07 7.14 -15.96
CA ARG A 89 -8.76 8.44 -15.35
C ARG A 89 -8.30 9.49 -16.39
N THR A 90 -7.52 9.10 -17.38
CA THR A 90 -6.77 10.02 -18.22
C THR A 90 -7.28 10.11 -19.66
N GLY A 91 -8.11 9.19 -20.11
CA GLY A 91 -8.50 9.02 -21.50
C GLY A 91 -9.80 9.69 -21.90
N GLY A 92 -10.34 10.64 -21.09
CA GLY A 92 -11.64 11.28 -21.32
C GLY A 92 -12.82 10.42 -20.87
N SER A 93 -13.99 11.03 -20.68
CA SER A 93 -15.15 10.34 -20.15
C SER A 93 -16.45 11.12 -20.29
N GLY A 94 -17.59 10.42 -20.37
CA GLY A 94 -18.92 11.05 -20.32
C GLY A 94 -19.19 12.08 -21.41
N GLY A 95 -18.52 11.95 -22.55
CA GLY A 95 -18.63 12.92 -23.66
C GLY A 95 -17.56 14.06 -23.59
N TRP A 96 -16.73 14.08 -22.54
CA TRP A 96 -15.62 15.03 -22.36
C TRP A 96 -14.33 14.41 -22.90
N SER A 97 -13.55 15.19 -23.64
CA SER A 97 -12.20 14.81 -24.02
C SER A 97 -11.29 14.76 -22.78
N ALA A 98 -10.14 14.13 -22.90
CA ALA A 98 -9.14 14.09 -21.82
C ALA A 98 -8.72 15.48 -21.34
N LEU A 99 -8.51 16.40 -22.27
CA LEU A 99 -8.13 17.79 -21.95
C LEU A 99 -9.26 18.53 -21.21
N GLU A 100 -10.51 18.39 -21.68
CA GLU A 100 -11.66 19.02 -21.01
C GLU A 100 -11.85 18.50 -19.58
N VAL A 101 -11.63 17.19 -19.33
CA VAL A 101 -11.66 16.64 -17.96
C VAL A 101 -10.59 17.27 -17.08
N GLU A 102 -9.36 17.42 -17.56
CA GLU A 102 -8.27 18.03 -16.80
C GLU A 102 -8.53 19.53 -16.56
N ASP A 103 -8.96 20.26 -17.57
CA ASP A 103 -9.28 21.69 -17.47
C ASP A 103 -10.40 21.94 -16.46
N GLU A 104 -11.46 21.12 -16.49
CA GLU A 104 -12.55 21.20 -15.53
C GLU A 104 -12.09 20.95 -14.10
N LEU A 105 -11.34 19.86 -13.86
CA LEU A 105 -10.79 19.57 -12.54
C LEU A 105 -9.88 20.69 -12.04
N ALA A 106 -9.06 21.27 -12.94
CA ALA A 106 -8.17 22.39 -12.61
C ALA A 106 -8.94 23.66 -12.23
N GLN A 107 -10.05 23.99 -12.93
CA GLN A 107 -10.85 25.18 -12.67
C GLN A 107 -11.41 25.25 -11.24
N PHE A 108 -11.79 24.13 -10.67
CA PHE A 108 -12.31 24.06 -9.29
C PHE A 108 -11.35 23.38 -8.31
N ALA A 109 -10.08 23.21 -8.69
CA ALA A 109 -9.05 22.51 -7.88
C ALA A 109 -9.49 21.12 -7.40
N GLY A 110 -10.33 20.45 -8.17
CA GLY A 110 -10.80 19.08 -7.91
C GLY A 110 -9.68 18.06 -8.13
N ARG A 111 -9.72 17.00 -7.37
CA ARG A 111 -8.80 15.87 -7.54
C ARG A 111 -9.59 14.61 -7.81
N MET A 112 -9.26 13.94 -8.90
CA MET A 112 -9.83 12.63 -9.23
C MET A 112 -8.70 11.63 -9.45
N ASN A 113 -8.83 10.44 -8.88
CA ASN A 113 -7.90 9.35 -9.10
C ASN A 113 -8.68 8.07 -9.35
N ILE A 114 -8.19 7.20 -10.26
CA ILE A 114 -8.75 5.87 -10.53
C ILE A 114 -7.57 4.93 -10.72
N ALA A 115 -7.59 3.81 -10.01
CA ALA A 115 -6.57 2.78 -10.12
C ALA A 115 -7.22 1.40 -9.95
N ILE A 116 -6.75 0.44 -10.73
CA ILE A 116 -7.13 -0.96 -10.57
C ILE A 116 -5.88 -1.72 -10.16
N GLY A 117 -5.90 -2.20 -8.93
CA GLY A 117 -4.84 -3.00 -8.35
C GLY A 117 -5.02 -4.49 -8.62
N ARG A 118 -4.32 -5.32 -7.85
CA ARG A 118 -4.35 -6.78 -8.03
C ARG A 118 -5.71 -7.36 -7.65
N HIS A 119 -6.27 -6.98 -6.51
CA HIS A 119 -7.48 -7.59 -5.93
C HIS A 119 -8.72 -6.70 -5.99
N SER A 120 -8.56 -5.42 -6.21
CA SER A 120 -9.66 -4.45 -6.26
C SER A 120 -9.31 -3.24 -7.10
N GLY A 121 -10.34 -2.55 -7.60
CA GLY A 121 -10.20 -1.19 -8.11
C GLY A 121 -10.59 -0.17 -7.04
N SER A 122 -10.08 1.04 -7.19
CA SER A 122 -10.45 2.19 -6.37
C SER A 122 -10.60 3.44 -7.23
N ALA A 123 -11.54 4.30 -6.85
CA ALA A 123 -11.65 5.63 -7.42
C ALA A 123 -11.91 6.64 -6.31
N THR A 124 -11.38 7.86 -6.44
CA THR A 124 -11.59 8.93 -5.48
C THR A 124 -11.88 10.24 -6.20
N LEU A 125 -12.71 11.07 -5.61
CA LEU A 125 -12.97 12.44 -6.01
C LEU A 125 -12.98 13.32 -4.78
N ASP A 126 -12.16 14.38 -4.78
CA ASP A 126 -12.14 15.43 -3.76
C ASP A 126 -12.54 16.76 -4.42
N VAL A 127 -13.58 17.40 -3.88
CA VAL A 127 -14.09 18.67 -4.41
C VAL A 127 -14.58 19.57 -3.28
N LEU A 128 -14.66 20.88 -3.58
CA LEU A 128 -15.41 21.80 -2.75
C LEU A 128 -16.92 21.52 -2.89
N LYS A 129 -17.68 21.72 -1.82
CA LYS A 129 -19.15 21.55 -1.83
C LYS A 129 -19.85 22.25 -2.97
N LYS A 130 -19.46 23.50 -3.30
CA LYS A 130 -20.04 24.29 -4.40
C LYS A 130 -19.84 23.67 -5.78
N ASP A 131 -18.80 22.84 -5.96
CA ASP A 131 -18.38 22.26 -7.22
C ASP A 131 -18.79 20.76 -7.33
N LEU A 132 -19.49 20.23 -6.30
CA LEU A 132 -19.90 18.83 -6.21
C LEU A 132 -20.59 18.33 -7.47
N LYS A 133 -21.59 19.07 -7.98
CA LYS A 133 -22.37 18.62 -9.13
C LYS A 133 -21.49 18.38 -10.37
N ARG A 134 -20.55 19.30 -10.62
CA ARG A 134 -19.61 19.21 -11.75
C ARG A 134 -18.63 18.06 -11.56
N GLY A 135 -18.00 17.99 -10.39
CA GLY A 135 -17.07 16.90 -10.06
C GLY A 135 -17.73 15.53 -10.15
N LEU A 136 -18.95 15.42 -9.63
CA LEU A 136 -19.70 14.15 -9.64
C LEU A 136 -20.06 13.70 -11.07
N GLN A 137 -20.37 14.62 -11.99
CA GLN A 137 -20.59 14.29 -13.40
C GLN A 137 -19.32 13.73 -14.05
N LEU A 138 -18.15 14.35 -13.82
CA LEU A 138 -16.88 13.84 -14.31
C LEU A 138 -16.53 12.46 -13.72
N PHE A 139 -16.72 12.30 -12.42
CA PHE A 139 -16.45 11.05 -11.72
C PHE A 139 -17.34 9.91 -12.22
N ALA A 140 -18.65 10.17 -12.33
CA ALA A 140 -19.58 9.19 -12.87
C ALA A 140 -19.28 8.86 -14.34
N GLY A 141 -18.93 9.87 -15.15
CA GLY A 141 -18.51 9.66 -16.53
C GLY A 141 -17.29 8.73 -16.62
N ALA A 142 -16.26 8.97 -15.79
CA ALA A 142 -15.06 8.15 -15.76
C ALA A 142 -15.31 6.69 -15.33
N LEU A 143 -16.27 6.46 -14.45
CA LEU A 143 -16.65 5.11 -14.02
C LEU A 143 -17.60 4.40 -15.01
N ARG A 144 -18.52 5.12 -15.63
CA ARG A 144 -19.59 4.53 -16.45
C ARG A 144 -19.27 4.47 -17.94
N THR A 145 -18.68 5.55 -18.47
CA THR A 145 -18.49 5.77 -19.91
C THR A 145 -17.12 6.36 -20.23
N PRO A 146 -16.01 5.70 -19.81
CA PRO A 146 -14.67 6.14 -20.17
C PRO A 146 -14.50 6.08 -21.70
N ALA A 147 -13.89 7.12 -22.28
CA ALA A 147 -13.74 7.20 -23.73
C ALA A 147 -12.59 6.34 -24.28
N PHE A 148 -11.61 6.01 -23.42
CA PHE A 148 -10.40 5.27 -23.80
C PHE A 148 -9.75 5.88 -25.06
N ASP A 149 -9.45 7.18 -25.00
CA ASP A 149 -8.82 7.87 -26.11
C ASP A 149 -7.57 7.13 -26.60
N PRO A 150 -7.43 6.84 -27.92
CA PRO A 150 -6.33 6.04 -28.44
C PRO A 150 -4.93 6.58 -28.11
N ALA A 151 -4.73 7.91 -28.12
CA ALA A 151 -3.44 8.50 -27.80
C ALA A 151 -3.09 8.30 -26.31
N HIS A 152 -4.09 8.39 -25.42
CA HIS A 152 -3.90 8.16 -23.99
C HIS A 152 -3.69 6.67 -23.66
N VAL A 153 -4.28 5.75 -24.43
CA VAL A 153 -3.98 4.31 -24.33
C VAL A 153 -2.51 4.06 -24.65
N GLU A 154 -2.02 4.55 -25.77
CA GLU A 154 -0.60 4.39 -26.15
C GLU A 154 0.35 5.06 -25.17
N LEU A 155 0.03 6.25 -24.68
CA LEU A 155 0.82 6.92 -23.65
C LEU A 155 0.89 6.11 -22.36
N ALA A 156 -0.25 5.55 -21.88
CA ALA A 156 -0.29 4.70 -20.69
C ALA A 156 0.55 3.43 -20.87
N LYS A 157 0.53 2.81 -22.06
CA LYS A 157 1.39 1.66 -22.41
C LYS A 157 2.87 2.02 -22.36
N LEU A 158 3.26 3.14 -22.97
CA LEU A 158 4.65 3.64 -22.93
C LEU A 158 5.12 3.87 -21.49
N GLN A 159 4.31 4.52 -20.68
CA GLN A 159 4.60 4.75 -19.27
C GLN A 159 4.69 3.44 -18.47
N ALA A 160 3.84 2.46 -18.75
CA ALA A 160 3.90 1.14 -18.13
C ALA A 160 5.20 0.40 -18.51
N ILE A 161 5.58 0.42 -19.77
CA ILE A 161 6.85 -0.17 -20.27
C ILE A 161 8.06 0.49 -19.59
N GLU A 162 8.04 1.81 -19.45
CA GLU A 162 9.14 2.53 -18.78
C GLU A 162 9.22 2.19 -17.29
N ARG A 163 8.09 2.06 -16.58
CA ARG A 163 8.07 1.55 -15.21
C ARG A 163 8.62 0.14 -15.10
N ILE A 164 8.27 -0.74 -16.06
CA ILE A 164 8.81 -2.11 -16.13
C ILE A 164 10.34 -2.10 -16.29
N ARG A 165 10.89 -1.22 -17.10
CA ARG A 165 12.35 -1.07 -17.26
C ARG A 165 13.02 -0.59 -15.97
N ARG A 166 12.47 0.42 -15.34
CA ARG A 166 13.05 1.02 -14.11
C ARG A 166 12.93 0.14 -12.88
N ARG A 167 11.94 -0.74 -12.79
CA ARG A 167 11.79 -1.65 -11.63
C ARG A 167 12.99 -2.57 -11.44
N GLU A 168 13.82 -2.71 -12.49
CA GLU A 168 15.06 -3.48 -12.45
C GLU A 168 16.24 -2.70 -11.85
N ASP A 169 16.10 -1.40 -11.65
CA ASP A 169 17.16 -0.55 -11.13
C ASP A 169 17.22 -0.59 -9.60
N GLU A 170 16.09 -0.82 -8.92
CA GLU A 170 15.96 -0.77 -7.47
C GLU A 170 16.12 -2.15 -6.82
N PRO A 171 17.24 -2.41 -6.09
CA PRO A 171 17.52 -3.72 -5.48
C PRO A 171 16.45 -4.20 -4.50
N GLU A 172 15.86 -3.28 -3.71
CA GLU A 172 14.78 -3.60 -2.79
C GLU A 172 13.52 -4.09 -3.53
N SER A 173 13.15 -3.39 -4.59
CA SER A 173 12.03 -3.77 -5.45
C SER A 173 12.24 -5.15 -6.08
N ILE A 174 13.48 -5.44 -6.51
CA ILE A 174 13.88 -6.76 -7.02
C ILE A 174 13.69 -7.83 -5.93
N ALA A 175 14.21 -7.59 -4.73
CA ALA A 175 14.13 -8.54 -3.63
C ALA A 175 12.66 -8.86 -3.29
N SER A 176 11.81 -7.84 -3.17
CA SER A 176 10.39 -7.99 -2.83
C SER A 176 9.63 -8.77 -3.91
N ARG A 177 9.81 -8.45 -5.18
CA ARG A 177 9.11 -9.13 -6.29
C ARG A 177 9.52 -10.58 -6.45
N GLU A 178 10.82 -10.85 -6.42
CA GLU A 178 11.31 -12.22 -6.54
C GLU A 178 10.94 -13.05 -5.31
N PHE A 179 10.88 -12.44 -4.13
CA PHE A 179 10.38 -13.11 -2.92
C PHE A 179 8.91 -13.54 -3.08
N VAL A 180 8.04 -12.66 -3.57
CA VAL A 180 6.63 -13.00 -3.85
C VAL A 180 6.53 -14.14 -4.86
N LYS A 181 7.36 -14.15 -5.91
CA LYS A 181 7.39 -15.27 -6.89
C LYS A 181 7.86 -16.59 -6.27
N LEU A 182 8.80 -16.52 -5.32
CA LEU A 182 9.26 -17.71 -4.58
C LEU A 182 8.16 -18.28 -3.67
N LEU A 183 7.31 -17.41 -3.11
CA LEU A 183 6.22 -17.82 -2.22
C LEU A 183 5.05 -18.43 -2.98
N TYR A 184 4.53 -17.71 -3.97
CA TYR A 184 3.29 -18.08 -4.65
C TYR A 184 3.50 -18.88 -5.94
N GLY A 185 4.71 -18.89 -6.49
CA GLY A 185 4.97 -19.37 -7.83
C GLY A 185 4.65 -18.30 -8.90
N PRO A 186 5.40 -18.28 -10.02
CA PRO A 186 5.34 -17.18 -11.00
C PRO A 186 4.01 -17.10 -11.78
N SER A 187 3.24 -18.19 -11.83
CA SER A 187 1.94 -18.24 -12.52
C SER A 187 0.76 -17.85 -11.65
N HIS A 188 0.95 -17.82 -10.32
CA HIS A 188 -0.12 -17.47 -9.38
C HIS A 188 -0.54 -16.00 -9.54
N PRO A 189 -1.85 -15.67 -9.50
CA PRO A 189 -2.32 -14.28 -9.64
C PRO A 189 -1.60 -13.28 -8.73
N SER A 190 -1.26 -13.68 -7.49
CA SER A 190 -0.57 -12.84 -6.52
C SER A 190 0.92 -12.61 -6.84
N ALA A 191 1.52 -13.39 -7.73
CA ALA A 191 2.91 -13.28 -8.16
C ALA A 191 3.09 -12.87 -9.62
N ARG A 192 2.02 -12.91 -10.45
CA ARG A 192 2.10 -12.51 -11.85
C ARG A 192 2.47 -11.02 -11.98
N GLU A 193 3.38 -10.75 -12.88
CA GLU A 193 3.83 -9.40 -13.20
C GLU A 193 3.64 -9.09 -14.68
N SER A 194 3.30 -7.83 -14.97
CA SER A 194 3.31 -7.35 -16.35
C SER A 194 4.73 -7.38 -16.93
N SER A 195 4.84 -7.79 -18.16
CA SER A 195 6.06 -7.73 -18.98
C SER A 195 5.89 -6.70 -20.09
N ILE A 196 6.99 -6.33 -20.75
CA ILE A 196 6.93 -5.47 -21.95
C ILE A 196 6.02 -6.12 -23.00
N ASP A 197 6.18 -7.41 -23.22
CA ASP A 197 5.39 -8.18 -24.19
C ASP A 197 3.90 -8.21 -23.84
N SER A 198 3.54 -8.45 -22.56
CA SER A 198 2.14 -8.49 -22.16
C SER A 198 1.47 -7.12 -22.33
N VAL A 199 2.17 -6.03 -21.99
CA VAL A 199 1.67 -4.66 -22.18
C VAL A 199 1.52 -4.31 -23.66
N GLN A 200 2.47 -4.71 -24.51
CA GLN A 200 2.39 -4.45 -25.95
C GLN A 200 1.19 -5.15 -26.61
N ARG A 201 0.83 -6.37 -26.16
CA ARG A 201 -0.33 -7.12 -26.68
C ARG A 201 -1.67 -6.54 -26.31
N ILE A 202 -1.74 -5.68 -25.28
CA ILE A 202 -3.00 -5.06 -24.85
C ILE A 202 -3.42 -4.02 -25.90
N SER A 203 -4.64 -4.15 -26.41
CA SER A 203 -5.27 -3.20 -27.31
C SER A 203 -6.28 -2.30 -26.60
N ARG A 204 -6.72 -1.24 -27.26
CA ARG A 204 -7.81 -0.38 -26.78
C ARG A 204 -9.11 -1.17 -26.58
N GLU A 205 -9.41 -2.09 -27.48
CA GLU A 205 -10.59 -2.96 -27.45
C GLU A 205 -10.57 -3.87 -26.22
N ASP A 206 -9.39 -4.30 -25.77
CA ASP A 206 -9.24 -5.07 -24.54
C ASP A 206 -9.63 -4.24 -23.31
N LEU A 207 -9.24 -2.95 -23.25
CA LEU A 207 -9.61 -2.05 -22.16
C LEU A 207 -11.13 -1.85 -22.13
N ILE A 208 -11.74 -1.61 -23.29
CA ILE A 208 -13.19 -1.44 -23.42
C ILE A 208 -13.92 -2.72 -22.96
N ALA A 209 -13.46 -3.88 -23.42
CA ALA A 209 -14.05 -5.16 -23.05
C ALA A 209 -13.87 -5.46 -21.54
N PHE A 210 -12.69 -5.18 -20.99
CA PHE A 210 -12.43 -5.37 -19.57
C PHE A 210 -13.36 -4.49 -18.72
N HIS A 211 -13.48 -3.20 -19.05
CA HIS A 211 -14.39 -2.29 -18.37
C HIS A 211 -15.85 -2.79 -18.45
N ALA A 212 -16.33 -3.08 -19.65
CA ALA A 212 -17.70 -3.50 -19.87
C ALA A 212 -18.08 -4.83 -19.15
N ASN A 213 -17.10 -5.71 -18.93
CA ASN A 213 -17.33 -7.01 -18.30
C ASN A 213 -17.13 -7.01 -16.78
N THR A 214 -16.46 -5.98 -16.21
CA THR A 214 -16.03 -6.06 -14.80
C THR A 214 -16.47 -4.88 -13.93
N ILE A 215 -16.92 -3.77 -14.54
CA ILE A 215 -17.27 -2.55 -13.78
C ILE A 215 -18.77 -2.27 -13.93
N HIS A 216 -19.52 -2.63 -12.89
CA HIS A 216 -20.97 -2.48 -12.81
C HIS A 216 -21.37 -1.90 -11.45
N PRO A 217 -22.53 -1.19 -11.35
CA PRO A 217 -22.93 -0.53 -10.11
C PRO A 217 -23.09 -1.50 -8.93
N ASN A 218 -23.58 -2.71 -9.16
CA ASN A 218 -23.72 -3.75 -8.14
C ASN A 218 -22.38 -4.40 -7.71
N GLY A 219 -21.29 -4.06 -8.38
CA GLY A 219 -19.90 -4.39 -7.99
C GLY A 219 -19.16 -3.21 -7.32
N ILE A 220 -19.86 -2.10 -7.03
CA ILE A 220 -19.27 -0.89 -6.48
C ILE A 220 -19.83 -0.58 -5.10
N ILE A 221 -18.94 -0.21 -4.19
CA ILE A 221 -19.29 0.37 -2.91
C ILE A 221 -18.78 1.82 -2.91
N LEU A 222 -19.69 2.80 -2.79
CA LEU A 222 -19.34 4.21 -2.65
C LEU A 222 -19.30 4.62 -1.18
N GLY A 223 -18.38 5.50 -0.84
CA GLY A 223 -18.36 6.23 0.43
C GLY A 223 -18.32 7.72 0.16
N VAL A 224 -19.22 8.47 0.78
CA VAL A 224 -19.25 9.94 0.67
C VAL A 224 -19.10 10.54 2.04
N THR A 225 -18.14 11.43 2.19
CA THR A 225 -17.87 12.13 3.45
C THR A 225 -17.70 13.63 3.20
N GLY A 226 -18.07 14.47 4.15
CA GLY A 226 -17.87 15.91 4.09
C GLY A 226 -19.14 16.74 4.26
N ASP A 227 -19.09 17.99 3.79
CA ASP A 227 -20.15 18.96 4.00
C ASP A 227 -21.28 18.84 2.97
N PHE A 228 -22.22 17.98 3.26
CA PHE A 228 -23.46 17.79 2.49
C PHE A 228 -24.65 17.56 3.41
N LYS A 229 -25.85 17.59 2.84
CA LYS A 229 -27.06 17.07 3.48
C LYS A 229 -27.43 15.75 2.83
N LYS A 230 -27.80 14.76 3.61
CA LYS A 230 -28.11 13.39 3.16
C LYS A 230 -29.05 13.35 1.96
N ASP A 231 -30.18 14.06 2.06
CA ASP A 231 -31.19 14.00 0.98
C ASP A 231 -30.68 14.62 -0.34
N GLU A 232 -29.85 15.70 -0.23
CA GLU A 232 -29.27 16.40 -1.38
C GLU A 232 -28.22 15.53 -2.07
N ILE A 233 -27.35 14.87 -1.29
CA ILE A 233 -26.30 14.00 -1.86
C ILE A 233 -26.91 12.73 -2.48
N VAL A 234 -27.92 12.12 -1.84
CA VAL A 234 -28.63 10.96 -2.38
C VAL A 234 -29.30 11.31 -3.71
N ALA A 235 -29.96 12.47 -3.80
CA ALA A 235 -30.56 12.92 -5.07
C ALA A 235 -29.50 13.10 -6.17
N SER A 236 -28.35 13.71 -5.83
CA SER A 236 -27.24 13.92 -6.76
C SER A 236 -26.61 12.60 -7.23
N LEU A 237 -26.45 11.64 -6.33
CA LEU A 237 -25.94 10.30 -6.67
C LEU A 237 -26.94 9.52 -7.56
N LEU A 238 -28.25 9.64 -7.28
CA LEU A 238 -29.29 9.02 -8.10
C LEU A 238 -29.35 9.64 -9.49
N GLU A 239 -29.13 10.95 -9.63
CA GLU A 239 -29.07 11.64 -10.93
C GLU A 239 -28.00 11.03 -11.85
N VAL A 240 -26.81 10.68 -11.30
CA VAL A 240 -25.67 10.22 -12.12
C VAL A 240 -25.47 8.70 -12.14
N PHE A 241 -25.97 7.97 -11.16
CA PHE A 241 -25.76 6.51 -11.05
C PHE A 241 -27.06 5.70 -11.07
N GLY A 242 -28.24 6.33 -10.88
CA GLY A 242 -29.49 5.61 -10.66
C GLY A 242 -30.01 4.82 -11.87
N ASP A 243 -29.69 5.25 -13.07
CA ASP A 243 -30.04 4.62 -14.35
C ASP A 243 -28.95 3.66 -14.88
N TRP A 244 -27.82 3.51 -14.15
CA TRP A 244 -26.76 2.59 -14.54
C TRP A 244 -27.23 1.15 -14.29
N GLU A 245 -27.29 0.34 -15.34
CA GLU A 245 -27.77 -1.04 -15.26
C GLU A 245 -26.79 -1.94 -14.53
N ALA A 246 -27.32 -2.82 -13.67
CA ALA A 246 -26.54 -3.86 -13.00
C ALA A 246 -26.03 -4.89 -14.02
N GLY A 247 -24.86 -5.44 -13.75
CA GLY A 247 -24.22 -6.47 -14.59
C GLY A 247 -23.70 -7.66 -13.81
N ALA A 248 -23.04 -8.57 -14.50
CA ALA A 248 -22.37 -9.69 -13.87
C ALA A 248 -21.11 -9.22 -13.15
N VAL A 249 -21.08 -9.36 -11.82
CA VAL A 249 -19.89 -9.04 -11.02
C VAL A 249 -19.00 -10.27 -10.94
N PRO A 250 -17.71 -10.16 -11.32
CA PRO A 250 -16.80 -11.30 -11.23
C PRO A 250 -16.63 -11.74 -9.77
N GLU A 251 -16.73 -13.06 -9.56
CA GLU A 251 -16.40 -13.65 -8.28
C GLU A 251 -14.89 -13.91 -8.20
N VAL A 252 -14.26 -13.50 -7.10
CA VAL A 252 -12.83 -13.70 -6.91
C VAL A 252 -12.57 -15.18 -6.60
N MET A 253 -11.94 -15.87 -7.53
CA MET A 253 -11.53 -17.27 -7.38
C MET A 253 -10.02 -17.37 -7.57
N ILE A 254 -9.27 -17.33 -6.46
CA ILE A 254 -7.82 -17.53 -6.45
C ILE A 254 -7.55 -18.86 -5.77
N ALA A 255 -6.90 -19.77 -6.49
CA ALA A 255 -6.52 -21.06 -5.92
C ALA A 255 -5.41 -20.88 -4.87
N ASP A 256 -5.48 -21.62 -3.78
CA ASP A 256 -4.39 -21.64 -2.81
C ASP A 256 -3.11 -22.21 -3.45
N VAL A 257 -1.96 -21.78 -2.94
CA VAL A 257 -0.67 -22.29 -3.40
C VAL A 257 -0.58 -23.78 -3.05
N PRO A 258 -0.22 -24.66 -4.00
CA PRO A 258 -0.06 -26.07 -3.74
C PRO A 258 0.92 -26.34 -2.59
N GLU A 259 0.55 -27.17 -1.64
CA GLU A 259 1.35 -27.43 -0.45
C GLU A 259 2.78 -27.89 -0.77
N SER A 260 2.96 -28.70 -1.83
CA SER A 260 4.28 -29.13 -2.30
C SER A 260 5.21 -28.01 -2.76
N GLU A 261 4.67 -26.90 -3.25
CA GLU A 261 5.45 -25.71 -3.62
C GLU A 261 5.65 -24.77 -2.42
N ALA A 262 4.61 -24.60 -1.59
CA ALA A 262 4.69 -23.82 -0.38
C ALA A 262 5.71 -24.34 0.64
N GLN A 263 5.95 -25.66 0.69
CA GLN A 263 6.85 -26.29 1.66
C GLN A 263 8.34 -26.25 1.29
N ARG A 264 8.72 -25.69 0.13
CA ARG A 264 10.13 -25.67 -0.29
C ARG A 264 10.89 -24.53 0.38
N ALA A 265 11.59 -24.82 1.46
CA ALA A 265 12.62 -23.93 1.98
C ALA A 265 13.76 -23.74 0.95
N GLY A 266 14.41 -22.58 0.99
CA GLY A 266 15.55 -22.34 0.10
C GLY A 266 16.20 -20.99 0.28
N ILE A 267 17.49 -20.94 -0.05
CA ILE A 267 18.28 -19.72 -0.05
C ILE A 267 18.55 -19.33 -1.50
N HIS A 268 18.15 -18.11 -1.83
CA HIS A 268 18.26 -17.58 -3.17
C HIS A 268 19.10 -16.31 -3.19
N PHE A 269 19.82 -16.13 -4.27
CA PHE A 269 20.72 -15.00 -4.46
C PHE A 269 20.51 -14.35 -5.82
N ILE A 270 20.51 -13.04 -5.85
CA ILE A 270 20.50 -12.24 -7.08
C ILE A 270 21.72 -11.32 -7.06
N ASN A 271 22.59 -11.49 -8.06
CA ASN A 271 23.74 -10.61 -8.22
C ASN A 271 23.28 -9.27 -8.82
N LYS A 272 23.47 -8.21 -8.07
CA LYS A 272 23.22 -6.83 -8.46
C LYS A 272 24.29 -5.94 -7.86
N ASP A 273 24.93 -5.12 -8.68
CA ASP A 273 25.92 -4.15 -8.20
C ASP A 273 25.23 -3.08 -7.37
N THR A 274 25.43 -3.15 -6.05
CA THR A 274 24.87 -2.25 -5.03
C THR A 274 25.76 -2.23 -3.80
N SER A 275 25.75 -1.12 -3.09
CA SER A 275 26.52 -0.94 -1.85
C SER A 275 25.95 -1.67 -0.63
N GLN A 276 24.69 -2.11 -0.72
CA GLN A 276 23.96 -2.77 0.36
C GLN A 276 23.44 -4.14 -0.08
N THR A 277 23.23 -5.02 0.88
CA THR A 277 22.49 -6.27 0.70
C THR A 277 21.06 -6.08 1.17
N HIS A 278 20.11 -6.42 0.31
CA HIS A 278 18.68 -6.42 0.63
C HIS A 278 18.22 -7.85 0.89
N LEU A 279 17.79 -8.11 2.12
CA LEU A 279 17.36 -9.42 2.59
C LEU A 279 15.84 -9.48 2.72
N ARG A 280 15.25 -10.63 2.34
CA ARG A 280 13.89 -11.03 2.70
C ARG A 280 13.92 -12.46 3.19
N VAL A 281 13.26 -12.72 4.33
CA VAL A 281 13.24 -14.03 5.02
C VAL A 281 11.82 -14.29 5.46
N GLY A 282 11.15 -15.34 5.00
CA GLY A 282 9.77 -15.60 5.39
C GLY A 282 9.11 -16.72 4.60
N ASP A 283 7.80 -16.82 4.72
CA ASP A 283 6.96 -17.83 4.05
C ASP A 283 5.54 -17.29 3.82
N LEU A 284 4.69 -18.13 3.23
CA LEU A 284 3.25 -17.88 3.20
C LEU A 284 2.70 -17.78 4.63
N SER A 285 1.70 -16.94 4.78
CA SER A 285 0.96 -16.72 6.03
C SER A 285 -0.42 -17.38 5.96
N ILE A 286 -1.34 -16.84 6.70
CA ILE A 286 -2.71 -17.29 6.87
C ILE A 286 -3.70 -16.41 6.12
N LYS A 287 -4.95 -16.86 6.04
CA LYS A 287 -6.08 -16.00 5.63
C LYS A 287 -6.56 -15.15 6.82
N GLU A 288 -7.19 -14.02 6.53
CA GLU A 288 -7.63 -13.06 7.56
C GLU A 288 -8.69 -13.62 8.53
N ASN A 289 -9.45 -14.61 8.09
CA ASN A 289 -10.44 -15.29 8.91
C ASN A 289 -9.89 -16.44 9.76
N ASP A 290 -8.58 -16.69 9.74
CA ASP A 290 -7.94 -17.72 10.58
C ASP A 290 -8.00 -17.32 12.06
N THR A 291 -8.23 -18.30 12.93
CA THR A 291 -8.29 -18.09 14.39
C THR A 291 -6.97 -17.63 14.98
N ASP A 292 -5.84 -17.97 14.35
CA ASP A 292 -4.50 -17.61 14.78
C ASP A 292 -4.07 -16.19 14.32
N TYR A 293 -4.94 -15.47 13.59
CA TYR A 293 -4.61 -14.13 13.06
C TYR A 293 -4.13 -13.18 14.15
N ILE A 294 -4.89 -13.03 15.22
CA ILE A 294 -4.55 -12.05 16.27
C ILE A 294 -3.29 -12.43 17.04
N PRO A 295 -3.12 -13.68 17.54
CA PRO A 295 -1.85 -14.09 18.17
C PRO A 295 -0.65 -13.93 17.25
N LEU A 296 -0.80 -14.22 15.95
CA LEU A 296 0.28 -14.07 14.98
C LEU A 296 0.61 -12.60 14.68
N ALA A 297 -0.39 -11.71 14.66
CA ALA A 297 -0.20 -10.28 14.53
C ALA A 297 0.60 -9.70 15.72
N ILE A 298 0.28 -10.12 16.94
CA ILE A 298 1.04 -9.77 18.15
C ILE A 298 2.48 -10.33 18.07
N ALA A 299 2.66 -11.57 17.62
CA ALA A 299 4.00 -12.14 17.41
C ALA A 299 4.82 -11.32 16.42
N ASN A 300 4.21 -10.88 15.31
CA ASN A 300 4.87 -10.02 14.31
C ASN A 300 5.25 -8.66 14.89
N ASP A 301 4.37 -8.04 15.67
CA ASP A 301 4.64 -6.75 16.30
C ASP A 301 5.83 -6.84 17.26
N ILE A 302 5.88 -7.87 18.12
CA ILE A 302 7.00 -8.14 19.01
C ILE A 302 8.29 -8.40 18.23
N LEU A 303 8.24 -9.08 17.08
CA LEU A 303 9.42 -9.31 16.24
C LEU A 303 9.98 -8.01 15.69
N GLY A 304 9.19 -7.20 15.03
CA GLY A 304 9.70 -6.03 14.34
C GLY A 304 8.65 -5.20 13.63
N GLY A 305 7.40 -5.19 14.15
CA GLY A 305 6.32 -4.36 13.62
C GLY A 305 6.65 -2.87 13.56
N ASP A 306 5.74 -2.09 13.00
CA ASP A 306 5.94 -0.69 12.56
C ASP A 306 6.43 0.31 13.62
N ALA A 307 6.33 0.01 14.90
CA ALA A 307 6.60 0.99 15.95
C ALA A 307 8.10 1.28 16.22
N GLY A 308 9.03 0.60 15.54
CA GLY A 308 10.47 0.79 15.76
C GLY A 308 10.97 0.32 17.14
N VAL A 309 10.16 -0.47 17.86
CA VAL A 309 10.44 -0.96 19.22
C VAL A 309 10.60 -2.49 19.27
N GLY A 310 10.25 -3.22 18.22
CA GLY A 310 10.36 -4.68 18.15
C GLY A 310 11.78 -5.21 18.34
N ARG A 311 11.89 -6.53 18.59
CA ARG A 311 13.16 -7.23 18.84
C ARG A 311 14.21 -6.95 17.77
N LEU A 312 13.82 -7.02 16.48
CA LEU A 312 14.73 -6.79 15.35
C LEU A 312 15.30 -5.38 15.36
N PHE A 313 14.46 -4.37 15.58
CA PHE A 313 14.91 -2.99 15.64
C PHE A 313 15.90 -2.79 16.79
N ARG A 314 15.57 -3.27 17.99
CA ARG A 314 16.43 -3.16 19.19
C ARG A 314 17.75 -3.90 19.01
N GLU A 315 17.74 -5.14 18.53
CA GLU A 315 18.92 -6.00 18.49
C GLU A 315 19.82 -5.74 17.28
N VAL A 316 19.26 -5.48 16.10
CA VAL A 316 20.02 -5.34 14.87
C VAL A 316 20.43 -3.88 14.64
N ARG A 317 19.49 -2.94 14.80
CA ARG A 317 19.76 -1.53 14.55
C ARG A 317 20.31 -0.81 15.76
N THR A 318 19.61 -0.81 16.90
CA THR A 318 19.96 0.05 18.04
C THR A 318 21.20 -0.44 18.77
N LYS A 319 21.25 -1.74 19.12
CA LYS A 319 22.36 -2.28 19.93
C LYS A 319 23.63 -2.53 19.11
N ARG A 320 23.50 -2.95 17.86
CA ARG A 320 24.63 -3.43 17.05
C ARG A 320 24.98 -2.52 15.87
N GLY A 321 24.09 -1.64 15.44
CA GLY A 321 24.31 -0.76 14.28
C GLY A 321 24.53 -1.49 12.96
N LEU A 322 23.99 -2.72 12.81
CA LEU A 322 24.26 -3.59 11.66
C LEU A 322 23.43 -3.23 10.44
N ALA A 323 22.22 -2.70 10.64
CA ALA A 323 21.29 -2.32 9.58
C ALA A 323 20.65 -0.97 9.89
N TYR A 324 20.48 -0.15 8.85
CA TYR A 324 19.70 1.08 8.97
C TYR A 324 18.20 0.80 9.00
N SER A 325 17.78 -0.16 8.21
CA SER A 325 16.39 -0.54 7.98
C SER A 325 16.25 -2.04 8.23
N VAL A 326 15.38 -2.41 9.17
CA VAL A 326 15.06 -3.80 9.55
C VAL A 326 13.70 -3.85 10.18
N GLY A 327 12.92 -4.88 9.87
CA GLY A 327 11.58 -5.05 10.41
C GLY A 327 10.97 -6.39 10.05
N SER A 328 9.71 -6.56 10.44
CA SER A 328 8.88 -7.68 10.05
C SER A 328 7.51 -7.18 9.55
N GLU A 329 6.91 -7.96 8.67
CA GLU A 329 5.60 -7.70 8.11
C GLU A 329 4.78 -8.98 8.13
N LEU A 330 3.53 -8.87 8.54
CA LEU A 330 2.52 -9.89 8.41
C LEU A 330 1.39 -9.34 7.56
N SER A 331 1.20 -9.90 6.38
CA SER A 331 -0.02 -9.71 5.61
C SER A 331 -0.89 -10.95 5.70
N THR A 332 -2.19 -10.74 5.80
CA THR A 332 -3.20 -11.78 5.67
C THR A 332 -3.92 -11.62 4.35
N GLY A 333 -4.21 -12.71 3.68
CA GLY A 333 -4.99 -12.65 2.45
C GLY A 333 -6.46 -12.84 2.72
N VAL A 334 -7.31 -12.12 2.00
CA VAL A 334 -8.76 -12.32 2.04
C VAL A 334 -9.16 -13.49 1.14
N TYR A 335 -8.57 -13.55 -0.05
CA TYR A 335 -8.93 -14.54 -1.08
C TYR A 335 -7.95 -15.71 -1.15
N ASP A 336 -6.66 -15.46 -0.90
CA ASP A 336 -5.57 -16.42 -0.87
C ASP A 336 -4.81 -16.31 0.46
N GLN A 337 -3.76 -17.10 0.63
CA GLN A 337 -2.88 -16.95 1.79
C GLN A 337 -2.08 -15.65 1.67
N GLY A 338 -1.87 -14.97 2.78
CA GLY A 338 -0.94 -13.84 2.85
C GLY A 338 0.52 -14.28 2.95
N MET A 339 1.39 -13.40 3.41
CA MET A 339 2.79 -13.72 3.67
C MET A 339 3.24 -13.10 4.99
N TRP A 340 4.21 -13.73 5.63
CA TRP A 340 5.01 -13.11 6.68
C TRP A 340 6.45 -13.03 6.22
N LEU A 341 7.10 -11.94 6.54
CA LEU A 341 8.48 -11.73 6.16
C LEU A 341 9.24 -10.86 7.19
N LEU A 342 10.51 -11.15 7.33
CA LEU A 342 11.49 -10.27 7.93
C LEU A 342 12.35 -9.67 6.82
N TRP A 343 12.65 -8.40 6.93
CA TRP A 343 13.46 -7.70 5.94
C TRP A 343 14.58 -6.91 6.60
N ALA A 344 15.70 -6.77 5.90
CA ALA A 344 16.80 -5.94 6.33
C ALA A 344 17.60 -5.40 5.15
N GLU A 345 18.14 -4.19 5.35
CA GLU A 345 19.10 -3.56 4.47
C GLU A 345 20.40 -3.31 5.22
N THR A 346 21.49 -3.94 4.76
CA THR A 346 22.75 -3.94 5.49
C THR A 346 23.95 -3.88 4.55
N LYS A 347 25.10 -3.50 5.06
CA LYS A 347 26.34 -3.57 4.31
C LYS A 347 26.77 -5.03 4.10
N LEU A 348 27.41 -5.33 2.98
CA LEU A 348 27.87 -6.69 2.65
C LEU A 348 28.66 -7.38 3.81
N PRO A 349 29.60 -6.73 4.49
CA PRO A 349 30.32 -7.38 5.60
C PRO A 349 29.44 -7.77 6.78
N SER A 350 28.33 -7.08 6.99
CA SER A 350 27.40 -7.33 8.10
C SER A 350 26.29 -8.34 7.74
N THR A 351 26.19 -8.75 6.49
CA THR A 351 25.08 -9.60 5.99
C THR A 351 24.98 -10.92 6.76
N LYS A 352 26.10 -11.57 7.06
CA LYS A 352 26.10 -12.84 7.81
C LYS A 352 25.49 -12.67 9.19
N GLU A 353 25.92 -11.65 9.91
CA GLU A 353 25.45 -11.39 11.27
C GLU A 353 23.98 -10.98 11.27
N VAL A 354 23.57 -10.10 10.35
CA VAL A 354 22.16 -9.69 10.20
C VAL A 354 21.26 -10.90 9.92
N LEU A 355 21.60 -11.71 8.91
CA LEU A 355 20.83 -12.90 8.58
C LEU A 355 20.76 -13.88 9.78
N GLY A 356 21.86 -14.06 10.50
CA GLY A 356 21.89 -14.84 11.74
C GLY A 356 20.92 -14.31 12.79
N GLN A 357 20.85 -12.97 12.96
CA GLN A 357 19.91 -12.34 13.89
C GLN A 357 18.44 -12.51 13.45
N LEU A 358 18.14 -12.40 12.14
CA LEU A 358 16.79 -12.65 11.63
C LEU A 358 16.34 -14.08 11.94
N VAL A 359 17.18 -15.08 11.63
CA VAL A 359 16.88 -16.49 11.88
C VAL A 359 16.73 -16.77 13.38
N ALA A 360 17.64 -16.26 14.21
CA ALA A 360 17.60 -16.45 15.67
C ALA A 360 16.34 -15.84 16.30
N ASN A 361 15.85 -14.71 15.80
CA ASN A 361 14.62 -14.10 16.32
C ASN A 361 13.38 -14.89 15.91
N ILE A 362 13.33 -15.49 14.71
CA ILE A 362 12.27 -16.41 14.32
C ILE A 362 12.27 -17.66 15.24
N GLU A 363 13.45 -18.22 15.50
CA GLU A 363 13.60 -19.38 16.39
C GLU A 363 13.11 -19.07 17.80
N ARG A 364 13.52 -17.93 18.35
CA ARG A 364 13.14 -17.52 19.72
C ARG A 364 11.65 -17.31 19.86
N ILE A 365 11.01 -16.57 18.95
CA ILE A 365 9.56 -16.29 19.04
C ILE A 365 8.71 -17.58 18.89
N SER A 366 9.23 -18.60 18.19
CA SER A 366 8.57 -19.88 17.96
C SER A 366 8.91 -20.98 18.97
N SER A 367 9.86 -20.73 19.91
CA SER A 367 10.30 -21.72 20.89
C SER A 367 10.23 -21.24 22.34
N GLU A 368 10.20 -19.93 22.58
CA GLU A 368 10.22 -19.32 23.91
C GLU A 368 8.98 -18.45 24.13
N LEU A 369 8.47 -18.41 25.36
CA LEU A 369 7.43 -17.46 25.73
C LEU A 369 7.98 -16.01 25.62
N VAL A 370 7.15 -15.13 25.11
CA VAL A 370 7.42 -13.69 25.15
C VAL A 370 7.37 -13.18 26.60
N SER A 371 8.06 -12.09 26.91
CA SER A 371 7.96 -11.49 28.24
C SER A 371 6.60 -10.81 28.45
N ASP A 372 6.23 -10.55 29.71
CA ASP A 372 5.00 -9.83 30.02
C ASP A 372 5.08 -8.40 29.44
N GLU A 373 6.23 -7.75 29.54
CA GLU A 373 6.49 -6.42 28.98
C GLU A 373 6.29 -6.39 27.46
N GLU A 374 6.85 -7.36 26.70
CA GLU A 374 6.67 -7.44 25.25
C GLU A 374 5.21 -7.64 24.85
N LEU A 375 4.49 -8.49 25.59
CA LEU A 375 3.07 -8.75 25.31
C LEU A 375 2.21 -7.52 25.63
N ASP A 376 2.44 -6.87 26.77
CA ASP A 376 1.67 -5.70 27.20
C ASP A 376 1.93 -4.51 26.28
N GLU A 377 3.21 -4.21 25.95
CA GLU A 377 3.57 -3.16 24.99
C GLU A 377 2.90 -3.36 23.64
N SER A 378 2.92 -4.59 23.10
CA SER A 378 2.29 -4.90 21.81
C SER A 378 0.76 -4.76 21.85
N LYS A 379 0.10 -5.24 22.91
CA LYS A 379 -1.34 -5.06 23.10
C LYS A 379 -1.74 -3.59 23.21
N GLU A 380 -1.00 -2.82 24.00
CA GLU A 380 -1.24 -1.39 24.16
C GLU A 380 -1.05 -0.63 22.85
N ALA A 381 0.03 -0.93 22.11
CA ALA A 381 0.29 -0.34 20.81
C ALA A 381 -0.87 -0.62 19.83
N TYR A 382 -1.33 -1.88 19.78
CA TYR A 382 -2.45 -2.27 18.91
C TYR A 382 -3.75 -1.55 19.29
N VAL A 383 -4.10 -1.52 20.58
CA VAL A 383 -5.32 -0.86 21.06
C VAL A 383 -5.27 0.66 20.88
N ASN A 384 -4.10 1.27 21.10
CA ASN A 384 -3.95 2.71 20.97
C ASN A 384 -3.87 3.15 19.49
N SER A 385 -3.30 2.36 18.60
CA SER A 385 -3.28 2.65 17.15
C SER A 385 -4.68 2.65 16.54
N TRP A 386 -5.62 1.91 17.12
CA TRP A 386 -7.01 1.81 16.66
C TRP A 386 -7.73 3.16 16.55
N ILE A 387 -7.43 4.11 17.45
CA ILE A 387 -8.04 5.46 17.41
C ILE A 387 -7.68 6.19 16.12
N PHE A 388 -6.44 6.02 15.64
CA PHE A 388 -5.99 6.68 14.42
C PHE A 388 -6.67 6.14 13.17
N ASP A 389 -7.18 4.92 13.23
CA ASP A 389 -7.92 4.27 12.15
C ASP A 389 -9.32 4.86 11.94
N PHE A 390 -9.87 5.51 12.97
CA PHE A 390 -11.17 6.15 12.96
C PHE A 390 -11.09 7.68 13.18
N SER A 391 -9.92 8.28 12.98
CA SER A 391 -9.64 9.69 13.30
C SER A 391 -10.30 10.70 12.35
N SER A 392 -10.97 10.27 11.28
CA SER A 392 -11.71 11.14 10.36
C SER A 392 -12.91 10.40 9.75
N ALA A 393 -13.91 11.17 9.31
CA ALA A 393 -15.08 10.64 8.61
C ALA A 393 -14.69 9.75 7.41
N SER A 394 -13.71 10.18 6.63
CA SER A 394 -13.21 9.42 5.47
C SER A 394 -12.61 8.08 5.86
N LYS A 395 -11.83 8.02 6.94
CA LYS A 395 -11.25 6.76 7.43
C LYS A 395 -12.33 5.80 7.93
N ILE A 396 -13.31 6.30 8.69
CA ILE A 396 -14.45 5.51 9.19
C ILE A 396 -15.18 4.86 8.02
N VAL A 397 -15.57 5.65 7.02
CA VAL A 397 -16.30 5.18 5.85
C VAL A 397 -15.47 4.18 5.05
N THR A 398 -14.20 4.50 4.78
CA THR A 398 -13.31 3.61 4.01
C THR A 398 -13.15 2.24 4.68
N ARG A 399 -13.04 2.20 6.01
CA ARG A 399 -12.96 0.93 6.74
C ARG A 399 -14.23 0.10 6.66
N LEU A 400 -15.39 0.72 6.80
CA LEU A 400 -16.67 0.00 6.67
C LEU A 400 -16.91 -0.49 5.24
N MET A 401 -16.56 0.32 4.24
CA MET A 401 -16.57 -0.11 2.84
C MET A 401 -15.69 -1.34 2.63
N ARG A 402 -14.50 -1.35 3.24
CA ARG A 402 -13.56 -2.46 3.14
C ARG A 402 -14.10 -3.72 3.80
N LEU A 403 -14.67 -3.63 5.01
CA LEU A 403 -15.32 -4.78 5.67
C LEU A 403 -16.41 -5.39 4.79
N GLU A 404 -17.28 -4.55 4.20
CA GLU A 404 -18.32 -5.04 3.31
C GLU A 404 -17.77 -5.64 2.02
N TYR A 405 -16.72 -5.03 1.47
CA TYR A 405 -16.04 -5.56 0.28
C TYR A 405 -15.48 -6.95 0.55
N ASP A 406 -14.85 -7.16 1.70
CA ASP A 406 -14.20 -8.41 2.11
C ASP A 406 -15.20 -9.42 2.73
N GLY A 407 -16.47 -9.04 2.89
CA GLY A 407 -17.51 -9.90 3.48
C GLY A 407 -17.35 -10.12 4.98
N LEU A 408 -16.66 -9.21 5.67
CA LEU A 408 -16.42 -9.26 7.11
C LEU A 408 -17.58 -8.61 7.90
N PRO A 409 -17.84 -9.03 9.15
CA PRO A 409 -18.91 -8.48 9.95
C PRO A 409 -18.65 -7.01 10.33
N LYS A 410 -19.71 -6.20 10.49
CA LYS A 410 -19.61 -4.78 10.81
C LYS A 410 -18.85 -4.47 12.10
N ASP A 411 -18.94 -5.35 13.07
CA ASP A 411 -18.28 -5.25 14.39
C ASP A 411 -16.89 -5.95 14.41
N PHE A 412 -16.36 -6.29 13.25
CA PHE A 412 -15.07 -6.97 13.12
C PHE A 412 -13.97 -6.31 13.94
N PHE A 413 -13.82 -4.99 13.83
CA PHE A 413 -12.77 -4.26 14.56
C PHE A 413 -12.97 -4.28 16.08
N GLN A 414 -14.22 -4.25 16.56
CA GLN A 414 -14.52 -4.39 17.99
C GLN A 414 -14.16 -5.79 18.47
N GLN A 415 -14.52 -6.82 17.69
CA GLN A 415 -14.14 -8.21 17.98
C GLN A 415 -12.62 -8.39 18.00
N VAL A 416 -11.90 -7.78 17.04
CA VAL A 416 -10.43 -7.81 17.00
C VAL A 416 -9.85 -7.18 18.27
N ARG A 417 -10.30 -6.00 18.67
CA ARG A 417 -9.84 -5.33 19.90
C ARG A 417 -10.05 -6.20 21.14
N GLU A 418 -11.23 -6.79 21.28
CA GLU A 418 -11.53 -7.68 22.42
C GLU A 418 -10.65 -8.93 22.42
N LYS A 419 -10.39 -9.50 21.25
CA LYS A 419 -9.50 -10.65 21.09
C LYS A 419 -8.05 -10.31 21.45
N VAL A 420 -7.54 -9.16 20.98
CA VAL A 420 -6.18 -8.66 21.30
C VAL A 420 -5.97 -8.61 22.81
N LEU A 421 -6.91 -8.03 23.56
CA LEU A 421 -6.80 -7.92 25.03
C LEU A 421 -6.74 -9.30 25.72
N LYS A 422 -7.33 -10.34 25.13
CA LYS A 422 -7.39 -11.71 25.70
C LYS A 422 -6.21 -12.59 25.31
N VAL A 423 -5.38 -12.19 24.32
CA VAL A 423 -4.22 -13.01 23.89
C VAL A 423 -3.29 -13.27 25.07
N SER A 424 -2.90 -14.52 25.25
CA SER A 424 -1.89 -14.94 26.23
C SER A 424 -0.53 -15.17 25.57
N LYS A 425 0.53 -15.28 26.38
CA LYS A 425 1.88 -15.67 25.91
C LYS A 425 1.88 -17.04 25.25
N ASP A 426 1.06 -17.97 25.76
CA ASP A 426 0.92 -19.31 25.20
C ASP A 426 0.25 -19.27 23.82
N ASP A 427 -0.75 -18.39 23.60
CA ASP A 427 -1.37 -18.20 22.30
C ASP A 427 -0.37 -17.67 21.27
N VAL A 428 0.45 -16.67 21.67
CA VAL A 428 1.53 -16.12 20.81
C VAL A 428 2.53 -17.20 20.43
N LEU A 429 3.01 -17.99 21.42
CA LEU A 429 3.96 -19.06 21.17
C LEU A 429 3.36 -20.16 20.28
N ALA A 430 2.10 -20.55 20.53
CA ALA A 430 1.41 -21.57 19.73
C ALA A 430 1.25 -21.14 18.26
N ALA A 431 0.81 -19.91 18.03
CA ALA A 431 0.67 -19.33 16.70
C ALA A 431 2.03 -19.20 15.99
N ALA A 432 3.04 -18.65 16.67
CA ALA A 432 4.38 -18.51 16.12
C ALA A 432 4.99 -19.86 15.74
N LYS A 433 4.90 -20.85 16.63
CA LYS A 433 5.39 -22.23 16.38
C LYS A 433 4.69 -22.91 15.20
N LYS A 434 3.41 -22.65 15.00
CA LYS A 434 2.61 -23.24 13.92
C LYS A 434 2.92 -22.62 12.57
N HIS A 435 3.12 -21.28 12.54
CA HIS A 435 3.16 -20.51 11.29
C HIS A 435 4.55 -19.97 10.92
N LEU A 436 5.41 -19.62 11.90
CA LEU A 436 6.76 -19.08 11.63
C LEU A 436 7.81 -20.20 11.57
N ARG A 437 7.71 -21.07 10.58
CA ARG A 437 8.45 -22.31 10.47
C ARG A 437 9.75 -22.15 9.70
N LEU A 438 10.90 -22.27 10.39
CA LEU A 438 12.25 -22.16 9.79
C LEU A 438 12.53 -23.24 8.73
N ASP A 439 11.95 -24.43 8.86
CA ASP A 439 12.11 -25.51 7.89
C ASP A 439 11.38 -25.27 6.56
N ARG A 440 10.59 -24.20 6.46
CA ARG A 440 9.85 -23.79 5.26
C ARG A 440 10.28 -22.43 4.71
N VAL A 441 11.12 -21.72 5.46
CA VAL A 441 11.51 -20.34 5.14
C VAL A 441 12.23 -20.24 3.81
N LYS A 442 11.84 -19.26 3.03
CA LYS A 442 12.56 -18.80 1.84
C LYS A 442 13.39 -17.59 2.20
N ILE A 443 14.63 -17.59 1.79
CA ILE A 443 15.56 -16.49 1.96
C ILE A 443 15.94 -15.99 0.58
N ILE A 444 15.82 -14.69 0.36
CA ILE A 444 16.36 -14.03 -0.83
C ILE A 444 17.29 -12.91 -0.42
N ALA A 445 18.44 -12.84 -1.08
CA ALA A 445 19.39 -11.76 -0.93
C ALA A 445 19.70 -11.15 -2.30
N VAL A 446 19.59 -9.83 -2.38
CA VAL A 446 20.01 -9.05 -3.56
C VAL A 446 21.21 -8.20 -3.16
N GLY A 447 22.33 -8.36 -3.86
CA GLY A 447 23.55 -7.65 -3.50
C GLY A 447 24.72 -7.97 -4.42
N SER A 448 25.87 -7.39 -4.13
CA SER A 448 27.04 -7.40 -4.99
C SER A 448 27.91 -8.65 -4.79
N GLY A 449 28.17 -9.35 -5.89
CA GLY A 449 29.32 -10.26 -6.07
C GLY A 449 29.25 -11.64 -5.44
N GLY A 450 30.29 -12.42 -5.75
CA GLY A 450 30.48 -13.79 -5.26
C GLY A 450 30.61 -13.90 -3.75
N THR A 451 31.14 -12.88 -3.07
CA THR A 451 31.27 -12.83 -1.61
C THR A 451 29.91 -12.96 -0.90
N LEU A 452 28.84 -12.38 -1.46
CA LEU A 452 27.49 -12.54 -0.89
C LEU A 452 27.04 -14.01 -1.00
N SER A 453 27.27 -14.66 -2.13
CA SER A 453 26.94 -16.08 -2.30
C SER A 453 27.72 -16.97 -1.31
N GLU A 454 29.00 -16.67 -1.05
CA GLU A 454 29.80 -17.37 -0.05
C GLU A 454 29.26 -17.19 1.37
N VAL A 455 28.89 -15.96 1.73
CA VAL A 455 28.25 -15.66 3.04
C VAL A 455 26.95 -16.45 3.19
N LEU A 456 26.09 -16.45 2.18
CA LEU A 456 24.81 -17.16 2.21
C LEU A 456 25.00 -18.68 2.29
N SER A 457 26.05 -19.23 1.66
CA SER A 457 26.36 -20.66 1.70
C SER A 457 26.65 -21.20 3.09
N THR A 458 27.00 -20.34 4.05
CA THR A 458 27.17 -20.72 5.47
C THR A 458 25.85 -21.08 6.14
N PHE A 459 24.69 -20.70 5.57
CA PHE A 459 23.35 -21.04 6.05
C PHE A 459 22.71 -22.22 5.30
N GLY A 460 23.27 -22.64 4.16
CA GLY A 460 22.75 -23.75 3.40
C GLY A 460 23.08 -23.67 1.91
N HIS A 461 22.40 -24.50 1.12
CA HIS A 461 22.59 -24.51 -0.33
C HIS A 461 21.96 -23.25 -0.98
N VAL A 462 22.77 -22.51 -1.73
CA VAL A 462 22.38 -21.24 -2.37
C VAL A 462 22.09 -21.48 -3.84
N LYS A 463 20.94 -20.98 -4.30
CA LYS A 463 20.52 -20.99 -5.71
C LYS A 463 20.59 -19.58 -6.28
N GLU A 464 21.38 -19.36 -7.31
CA GLU A 464 21.39 -18.10 -8.02
C GLU A 464 20.16 -17.98 -8.94
N ILE A 465 19.42 -16.89 -8.79
CA ILE A 465 18.38 -16.48 -9.74
C ILE A 465 19.02 -15.59 -10.79
N LYS A 466 19.23 -16.16 -11.99
CA LYS A 466 19.71 -15.41 -13.15
C LYS A 466 18.56 -14.62 -13.75
N ARG A 467 18.72 -13.33 -13.89
CA ARG A 467 17.71 -12.44 -14.49
C ARG A 467 17.99 -12.27 -15.97
N SER A 468 16.96 -12.41 -16.80
CA SER A 468 17.07 -12.10 -18.22
C SER A 468 17.39 -10.62 -18.41
N SER A 469 18.24 -10.31 -19.39
CA SER A 469 18.67 -8.94 -19.71
C SER A 469 17.61 -8.10 -20.43
N GLU A 470 16.35 -8.47 -20.38
CA GLU A 470 15.23 -7.81 -21.09
C GLU A 470 14.95 -6.35 -20.67
N GLY A 471 15.78 -5.74 -19.88
CA GLY A 471 15.68 -4.32 -19.52
C GLY A 471 16.98 -3.52 -19.60
N ARG A 472 18.11 -4.17 -19.91
CA ARG A 472 19.37 -3.44 -20.04
C ARG A 472 19.45 -2.77 -21.40
N ILE A 473 19.03 -1.52 -21.47
CA ILE A 473 19.59 -0.62 -22.49
C ILE A 473 21.07 -0.49 -22.11
N HIS A 474 21.97 -1.16 -22.88
CA HIS A 474 23.35 -0.70 -22.92
C HIS A 474 23.28 0.81 -23.22
N ARG A 475 23.75 1.64 -22.30
CA ARG A 475 24.17 3.01 -22.61
C ARG A 475 25.38 2.88 -23.55
N GLY A 476 25.13 2.36 -24.75
CA GLY A 476 25.99 2.53 -25.89
C GLY A 476 25.96 4.02 -26.19
N ARG A 477 27.14 4.67 -26.10
CA ARG A 477 27.36 5.97 -26.71
C ARG A 477 26.66 5.97 -28.06
N VAL A 478 25.57 6.72 -28.16
CA VAL A 478 25.06 7.14 -29.46
C VAL A 478 26.13 8.11 -29.99
N LEU A 479 27.02 7.59 -30.80
CA LEU A 479 27.82 8.41 -31.70
C LEU A 479 26.82 8.94 -32.75
N LEU A 480 26.26 10.09 -32.50
CA LEU A 480 25.61 10.90 -33.52
C LEU A 480 26.67 11.12 -34.62
N ARG A 481 26.50 10.46 -35.74
CA ARG A 481 27.20 10.88 -36.97
C ARG A 481 26.69 12.30 -37.30
N ALA A 482 27.64 13.21 -37.37
CA ALA A 482 27.41 14.58 -37.78
C ALA A 482 27.16 14.63 -39.30
N ASP A 483 25.96 14.30 -39.74
CA ASP A 483 25.53 14.49 -41.13
C ASP A 483 24.00 14.45 -41.28
N ASP A 484 23.26 15.10 -40.34
CA ASP A 484 21.88 15.49 -40.63
C ASP A 484 21.62 16.83 -39.95
N ALA A 485 22.02 17.91 -40.69
CA ALA A 485 21.69 19.27 -40.33
C ALA A 485 20.21 19.55 -40.60
N VAL A 486 19.38 19.36 -39.59
CA VAL A 486 18.03 19.97 -39.59
C VAL A 486 18.13 21.33 -38.94
N ARG A 487 17.81 22.34 -39.72
CA ARG A 487 17.78 23.76 -39.36
C ARG A 487 16.80 23.97 -38.19
N GLU A 488 17.32 24.50 -37.09
CA GLU A 488 16.50 25.05 -36.01
C GLU A 488 15.86 26.37 -36.49
N PRO A 489 14.58 26.63 -36.19
CA PRO A 489 14.01 27.94 -36.29
C PRO A 489 14.45 28.77 -35.07
N SER A 490 15.22 29.86 -35.35
CA SER A 490 15.59 30.86 -34.37
C SER A 490 14.36 31.67 -33.94
N TYR A 491 13.98 31.52 -32.65
CA TYR A 491 13.10 32.48 -31.98
C TYR A 491 13.97 33.44 -31.17
N GLU A 492 14.12 34.69 -31.65
CA GLU A 492 14.59 35.82 -30.87
C GLU A 492 13.50 36.22 -29.87
N ILE A 493 13.81 36.10 -28.57
CA ILE A 493 12.99 36.69 -27.51
C ILE A 493 13.61 38.03 -27.16
N ASP A 494 12.94 39.10 -27.58
CA ASP A 494 13.23 40.48 -27.22
C ASP A 494 12.84 40.72 -25.75
N LEU A 495 13.81 40.87 -24.85
CA LEU A 495 13.59 41.31 -23.47
C LEU A 495 13.76 42.80 -23.36
N PRO A 496 12.77 43.57 -22.88
CA PRO A 496 12.94 45.00 -22.69
C PRO A 496 13.89 45.30 -21.53
N SER A 497 14.92 46.05 -21.82
CA SER A 497 15.86 46.65 -20.89
C SER A 497 15.19 47.73 -20.06
N SER A 498 14.70 47.41 -18.86
CA SER A 498 14.53 48.37 -17.77
C SER A 498 14.23 47.64 -16.46
N VAL A 499 15.24 47.43 -15.61
CA VAL A 499 15.31 47.74 -14.17
C VAL A 499 16.74 47.46 -13.71
N ALA A 500 17.57 48.49 -13.82
CA ALA A 500 18.76 48.66 -13.01
C ALA A 500 18.67 50.04 -12.37
N ARG A 501 18.24 50.08 -11.10
CA ARG A 501 18.68 51.03 -10.06
C ARG A 501 18.13 50.56 -8.69
#